data_ce0cea5948073d45f620f713ea35c0ca
#
_entry.id   ce0cea5948073d45f620f713ea35c0ca
#
_cell.length_a   1.000
_cell.length_b   1.000
_cell.length_c   1.000
_cell.angle_alpha   90.00
_cell.angle_beta   90.00
_cell.angle_gamma   90.00
#
_symmetry.space_group_name_H-M   'P 1'
#
loop_
_entity.id
_entity.type
_entity.pdbx_description
1 polymer ?
#
loop_
_entity_poly.entity_id
_entity_poly.type
_entity_poly.pdbx_seq_one_letter_code
_entity_poly.pdbx_strand_id
1 'polypeptide(L)'
;MLNSGDIGFMIIAATYVFLMTPGLAFFYGGLAQRKNVLNTMMMSVAFMGLSSVLWVLCGYSLSFSGDLGGVIGNLKWFAFNGVGAEAGPYSDNIPNMGFALFQMMFAIITPSLITGAVAGRMKFKAIFLFVFLWQFVVYYPMAHMVWGGGFLAQIGSIDFAGGNVVHISSGVSGLVLAILIGKRKGIEKRSVVPHNIPFVVLGVSLLWFGWFGFNAGSALAADGLALHAFTTTNTSAACAMLSWMIIDIIKGGKPTVVGACTGGVIGLVAITPGAGFVPIWASFIIGTLVSPICYFALSVLKPKFGYDDALDAFGCHGIGGIWGGIATGLFAQTSINPVAKWDGLVFGDYHLFVAQVLSILVTIAVAVVGTLICVGIVRLFTKLRVDENSENVGLDDSEHGECA
;
A
#
# COMPACT_ATOMS: atom_id res chain seq x y z
N MET A 1 7.27 -10.57 -28.63
CA MET A 1 8.59 -9.99 -29.02
C MET A 1 8.85 -8.78 -28.14
N LEU A 2 10.04 -8.64 -27.56
CA LEU A 2 10.38 -7.48 -26.71
C LEU A 2 10.14 -6.16 -27.47
N ASN A 3 9.53 -5.18 -26.78
CA ASN A 3 9.16 -3.87 -27.33
C ASN A 3 9.95 -2.77 -26.59
N SER A 4 10.77 -2.01 -27.31
CA SER A 4 11.58 -0.95 -26.71
C SER A 4 10.75 0.19 -26.09
N GLY A 5 9.55 0.48 -26.63
CA GLY A 5 8.61 1.45 -26.07
C GLY A 5 8.08 0.98 -24.70
N ASP A 6 7.68 -0.29 -24.62
CA ASP A 6 7.19 -0.90 -23.36
C ASP A 6 8.32 -0.98 -22.32
N ILE A 7 9.53 -1.35 -22.74
CA ILE A 7 10.70 -1.37 -21.84
C ILE A 7 11.00 0.03 -21.29
N GLY A 8 11.01 1.05 -22.15
CA GLY A 8 11.18 2.44 -21.74
C GLY A 8 10.09 2.92 -20.78
N PHE A 9 8.84 2.61 -21.09
CA PHE A 9 7.69 2.89 -20.21
C PHE A 9 7.84 2.23 -18.84
N MET A 10 8.23 0.96 -18.79
CA MET A 10 8.40 0.23 -17.53
C MET A 10 9.55 0.76 -16.66
N ILE A 11 10.66 1.20 -17.28
CA ILE A 11 11.75 1.86 -16.55
C ILE A 11 11.24 3.16 -15.91
N ILE A 12 10.51 3.97 -16.66
CA ILE A 12 9.93 5.21 -16.16
C ILE A 12 8.88 4.92 -15.06
N ALA A 13 7.98 3.97 -15.29
CA ALA A 13 6.98 3.57 -14.30
C ALA A 13 7.63 3.08 -13.00
N ALA A 14 8.67 2.24 -13.08
CA ALA A 14 9.41 1.79 -11.90
C ALA A 14 10.06 2.96 -11.14
N THR A 15 10.65 3.94 -11.84
CA THR A 15 11.23 5.12 -11.18
C THR A 15 10.18 6.00 -10.51
N TYR A 16 8.98 6.11 -11.10
CA TYR A 16 7.87 6.82 -10.48
C TYR A 16 7.40 6.14 -9.20
N VAL A 17 7.26 4.80 -9.19
CA VAL A 17 6.91 4.05 -7.98
C VAL A 17 8.01 4.15 -6.92
N PHE A 18 9.30 4.12 -7.30
CA PHE A 18 10.41 4.34 -6.36
C PHE A 18 10.29 5.69 -5.65
N LEU A 19 9.93 6.74 -6.38
CA LEU A 19 9.73 8.09 -5.83
C LEU A 19 8.60 8.16 -4.79
N MET A 20 7.63 7.22 -4.82
CA MET A 20 6.54 7.19 -3.84
C MET A 20 7.03 6.92 -2.42
N THR A 21 8.12 6.17 -2.23
CA THR A 21 8.64 5.88 -0.88
C THR A 21 9.19 7.13 -0.18
N PRO A 22 10.08 7.95 -0.78
CA PRO A 22 10.40 9.26 -0.20
C PRO A 22 9.19 10.21 -0.15
N GLY A 23 8.26 10.13 -1.11
CA GLY A 23 6.99 10.86 -1.03
C GLY A 23 6.19 10.52 0.24
N LEU A 24 6.09 9.23 0.55
CA LEU A 24 5.46 8.76 1.79
C LEU A 24 6.21 9.25 3.04
N ALA A 25 7.56 9.26 3.00
CA ALA A 25 8.37 9.80 4.09
C ALA A 25 8.02 11.28 4.37
N PHE A 26 7.88 12.10 3.35
CA PHE A 26 7.42 13.50 3.50
C PHE A 26 5.97 13.59 3.98
N PHE A 27 5.06 12.78 3.44
CA PHE A 27 3.66 12.75 3.86
C PHE A 27 3.52 12.42 5.34
N TYR A 28 4.12 11.31 5.77
CA TYR A 28 4.09 10.88 7.17
C TYR A 28 4.92 11.79 8.09
N GLY A 29 6.08 12.24 7.63
CA GLY A 29 6.90 13.20 8.37
C GLY A 29 6.18 14.53 8.61
N GLY A 30 5.43 15.01 7.62
CA GLY A 30 4.61 16.22 7.76
C GLY A 30 3.45 16.06 8.74
N LEU A 31 2.84 14.89 8.82
CA LEU A 31 1.76 14.56 9.77
C LEU A 31 2.27 14.23 11.17
N ALA A 32 3.51 13.75 11.31
CA ALA A 32 4.11 13.38 12.60
C ALA A 32 4.32 14.61 13.50
N GLN A 33 4.56 14.38 14.79
CA GLN A 33 5.03 15.45 15.69
C GLN A 33 6.48 15.83 15.34
N ARG A 34 6.84 17.11 15.50
CA ARG A 34 8.18 17.64 15.19
C ARG A 34 9.33 16.77 15.73
N LYS A 35 9.23 16.30 16.95
CA LYS A 35 10.24 15.48 17.63
C LYS A 35 10.35 14.02 17.13
N ASN A 36 9.55 13.62 16.13
CA ASN A 36 9.49 12.28 15.57
C ASN A 36 9.55 12.29 14.03
N VAL A 37 9.87 13.43 13.41
CA VAL A 37 9.86 13.59 11.95
C VAL A 37 10.93 12.72 11.30
N LEU A 38 12.19 12.84 11.78
CA LEU A 38 13.32 12.12 11.21
C LEU A 38 13.19 10.61 11.43
N ASN A 39 12.76 10.18 12.62
CA ASN A 39 12.48 8.78 12.89
C ASN A 39 11.40 8.23 11.94
N THR A 40 10.32 8.98 11.72
CA THR A 40 9.24 8.57 10.81
C THR A 40 9.74 8.48 9.36
N MET A 41 10.52 9.45 8.91
CA MET A 41 11.13 9.43 7.57
C MET A 41 12.17 8.30 7.42
N MET A 42 13.02 8.11 8.44
CA MET A 42 14.06 7.09 8.45
C MET A 42 13.50 5.68 8.32
N MET A 43 12.34 5.38 8.90
CA MET A 43 11.68 4.08 8.70
C MET A 43 11.43 3.80 7.21
N SER A 44 10.87 4.76 6.47
CA SER A 44 10.63 4.61 5.03
C SER A 44 11.94 4.49 4.23
N VAL A 45 12.93 5.35 4.53
CA VAL A 45 14.23 5.36 3.84
C VAL A 45 15.00 4.05 4.08
N ALA A 46 15.01 3.53 5.31
CA ALA A 46 15.68 2.28 5.63
C ALA A 46 15.09 1.08 4.87
N PHE A 47 13.77 1.10 4.62
CA PHE A 47 13.11 0.02 3.88
C PHE A 47 13.39 0.07 2.38
N MET A 48 13.78 1.21 1.82
CA MET A 48 14.30 1.26 0.44
C MET A 48 15.53 0.37 0.30
N GLY A 49 16.47 0.43 1.23
CA GLY A 49 17.65 -0.43 1.24
C GLY A 49 17.32 -1.89 1.57
N LEU A 50 16.62 -2.12 2.68
CA LEU A 50 16.29 -3.47 3.14
C LEU A 50 15.52 -4.27 2.09
N SER A 51 14.42 -3.71 1.59
CA SER A 51 13.54 -4.41 0.65
C SER A 51 14.22 -4.65 -0.69
N SER A 52 15.03 -3.70 -1.18
CA SER A 52 15.79 -3.89 -2.43
C SER A 52 16.76 -5.06 -2.34
N VAL A 53 17.52 -5.16 -1.25
CA VAL A 53 18.47 -6.26 -1.04
C VAL A 53 17.73 -7.60 -0.93
N LEU A 54 16.69 -7.66 -0.10
CA LEU A 54 15.91 -8.89 0.08
C LEU A 54 15.19 -9.32 -1.21
N TRP A 55 14.71 -8.36 -2.01
CA TRP A 55 14.04 -8.65 -3.26
C TRP A 55 14.97 -9.31 -4.27
N VAL A 56 16.18 -8.76 -4.46
CA VAL A 56 17.19 -9.34 -5.36
C VAL A 56 17.65 -10.71 -4.85
N LEU A 57 17.87 -10.86 -3.53
CA LEU A 57 18.33 -12.14 -2.97
C LEU A 57 17.29 -13.25 -3.13
N CYS A 58 16.06 -13.05 -2.72
CA CYS A 58 15.07 -14.12 -2.67
C CYS A 58 13.62 -13.65 -2.88
N GLY A 59 13.28 -12.39 -2.62
CA GLY A 59 11.91 -11.91 -2.63
C GLY A 59 11.23 -12.08 -3.99
N TYR A 60 11.91 -11.72 -5.08
CA TYR A 60 11.39 -11.94 -6.43
C TYR A 60 11.13 -13.42 -6.70
N SER A 61 12.07 -14.27 -6.34
CA SER A 61 11.93 -15.71 -6.53
C SER A 61 10.76 -16.29 -5.74
N LEU A 62 10.63 -15.93 -4.46
CA LEU A 62 9.55 -16.40 -3.60
C LEU A 62 8.16 -15.87 -4.01
N SER A 63 8.12 -14.73 -4.68
CA SER A 63 6.86 -14.14 -5.15
C SER A 63 6.45 -14.65 -6.54
N PHE A 64 7.40 -14.93 -7.45
CA PHE A 64 7.09 -15.08 -8.87
C PHE A 64 7.68 -16.33 -9.53
N SER A 65 8.45 -17.17 -8.81
CA SER A 65 9.08 -18.36 -9.38
C SER A 65 8.41 -19.65 -8.90
N GLY A 66 7.93 -20.46 -9.84
CA GLY A 66 7.25 -21.71 -9.50
C GLY A 66 6.01 -21.52 -8.64
N ASP A 67 5.56 -22.60 -8.00
CA ASP A 67 4.41 -22.56 -7.08
C ASP A 67 4.56 -23.68 -6.03
N LEU A 68 4.47 -23.30 -4.76
CA LEU A 68 4.43 -24.22 -3.63
C LEU A 68 3.08 -24.10 -2.93
N GLY A 69 2.14 -24.93 -3.38
CA GLY A 69 0.81 -25.06 -2.78
C GLY A 69 -0.09 -23.83 -2.95
N GLY A 70 0.12 -23.02 -3.98
CA GLY A 70 -0.65 -21.80 -4.25
C GLY A 70 -0.35 -20.64 -3.33
N VAL A 71 0.66 -20.75 -2.45
CA VAL A 71 0.91 -19.77 -1.37
C VAL A 71 2.21 -18.99 -1.58
N ILE A 72 3.26 -19.63 -2.04
CA ILE A 72 4.59 -19.02 -2.19
C ILE A 72 5.33 -19.67 -3.37
N GLY A 73 6.21 -18.91 -4.00
CA GLY A 73 7.12 -19.42 -5.02
C GLY A 73 8.29 -20.23 -4.45
N ASN A 74 9.19 -20.63 -5.32
CA ASN A 74 10.41 -21.36 -4.96
C ASN A 74 11.68 -20.47 -5.06
N LEU A 75 12.87 -21.06 -4.95
CA LEU A 75 14.16 -20.35 -5.01
C LEU A 75 14.87 -20.47 -6.36
N LYS A 76 14.19 -20.77 -7.46
CA LYS A 76 14.79 -20.91 -8.79
C LYS A 76 15.55 -19.64 -9.24
N TRP A 77 15.04 -18.46 -8.87
CA TRP A 77 15.63 -17.17 -9.22
C TRP A 77 16.37 -16.51 -8.04
N PHE A 78 16.90 -17.31 -7.11
CA PHE A 78 17.70 -16.79 -5.99
C PHE A 78 18.84 -15.93 -6.50
N ALA A 79 19.05 -14.77 -5.90
CA ALA A 79 20.03 -13.76 -6.29
C ALA A 79 19.92 -13.33 -7.77
N PHE A 80 18.67 -13.27 -8.30
CA PHE A 80 18.38 -12.99 -9.72
C PHE A 80 19.02 -13.97 -10.71
N ASN A 81 19.46 -15.14 -10.27
CA ASN A 81 19.99 -16.16 -11.18
C ASN A 81 18.93 -16.54 -12.22
N GLY A 82 19.25 -16.38 -13.51
CA GLY A 82 18.32 -16.63 -14.62
C GLY A 82 17.26 -15.52 -14.82
N VAL A 83 17.33 -14.39 -14.13
CA VAL A 83 16.51 -13.20 -14.38
C VAL A 83 17.28 -12.27 -15.32
N GLY A 84 16.99 -12.36 -16.62
CA GLY A 84 17.77 -11.72 -17.67
C GLY A 84 16.98 -10.75 -18.54
N ALA A 85 17.58 -10.43 -19.68
CA ALA A 85 17.02 -9.52 -20.68
C ALA A 85 15.99 -10.19 -21.61
N GLU A 86 15.75 -11.50 -21.48
CA GLU A 86 14.72 -12.22 -22.22
C GLU A 86 13.34 -12.02 -21.59
N ALA A 87 12.27 -12.22 -22.38
CA ALA A 87 10.90 -12.21 -21.90
C ALA A 87 10.71 -13.23 -20.76
N GLY A 88 9.91 -12.88 -19.78
CA GLY A 88 9.57 -13.74 -18.65
C GLY A 88 8.15 -14.29 -18.73
N PRO A 89 7.72 -15.08 -17.74
CA PRO A 89 6.40 -15.70 -17.75
C PRO A 89 5.23 -14.70 -17.53
N TYR A 90 5.52 -13.46 -17.20
CA TYR A 90 4.51 -12.43 -16.85
C TYR A 90 4.27 -11.39 -17.95
N SER A 91 5.14 -11.32 -18.97
CA SER A 91 4.96 -10.45 -20.13
C SER A 91 5.87 -10.89 -21.29
N ASP A 92 5.32 -10.91 -22.50
CA ASP A 92 6.07 -11.16 -23.73
C ASP A 92 6.76 -9.90 -24.29
N ASN A 93 6.38 -8.71 -23.79
CA ASN A 93 6.79 -7.42 -24.33
C ASN A 93 7.99 -6.81 -23.60
N ILE A 94 8.20 -7.20 -22.34
CA ILE A 94 9.29 -6.66 -21.50
C ILE A 94 10.18 -7.80 -20.98
N PRO A 95 11.49 -7.51 -20.70
CA PRO A 95 12.38 -8.47 -20.08
C PRO A 95 11.90 -8.91 -18.71
N ASN A 96 12.22 -10.17 -18.33
CA ASN A 96 11.96 -10.66 -16.97
C ASN A 96 12.59 -9.77 -15.90
N MET A 97 13.78 -9.23 -16.16
CA MET A 97 14.44 -8.26 -15.28
C MET A 97 13.63 -6.96 -15.16
N GLY A 98 13.01 -6.48 -16.23
CA GLY A 98 12.16 -5.28 -16.23
C GLY A 98 10.94 -5.47 -15.33
N PHE A 99 10.26 -6.62 -15.44
CA PHE A 99 9.16 -7.00 -14.55
C PHE A 99 9.63 -7.11 -13.09
N ALA A 100 10.77 -7.78 -12.85
CA ALA A 100 11.33 -7.95 -11.51
C ALA A 100 11.67 -6.61 -10.84
N LEU A 101 12.24 -5.66 -11.58
CA LEU A 101 12.57 -4.32 -11.09
C LEU A 101 11.30 -3.49 -10.80
N PHE A 102 10.28 -3.57 -11.64
CA PHE A 102 8.99 -2.91 -11.38
C PHE A 102 8.34 -3.45 -10.10
N GLN A 103 8.25 -4.76 -9.95
CA GLN A 103 7.69 -5.40 -8.76
C GLN A 103 8.54 -5.15 -7.48
N MET A 104 9.84 -4.91 -7.60
CA MET A 104 10.69 -4.50 -6.48
C MET A 104 10.20 -3.20 -5.84
N MET A 105 9.70 -2.25 -6.63
CA MET A 105 9.23 -0.96 -6.12
C MET A 105 8.00 -1.13 -5.21
N PHE A 106 7.17 -2.11 -5.51
CA PHE A 106 6.02 -2.47 -4.65
C PHE A 106 6.48 -3.13 -3.34
N ALA A 107 7.48 -4.00 -3.39
CA ALA A 107 8.10 -4.59 -2.21
C ALA A 107 8.76 -3.54 -1.28
N ILE A 108 9.23 -2.43 -1.84
CA ILE A 108 9.82 -1.31 -1.09
C ILE A 108 8.74 -0.48 -0.39
N ILE A 109 7.71 -0.04 -1.12
CA ILE A 109 6.72 0.89 -0.56
C ILE A 109 5.75 0.23 0.42
N THR A 110 5.39 -1.02 0.20
CA THR A 110 4.36 -1.69 0.99
C THR A 110 4.66 -1.71 2.50
N PRO A 111 5.83 -2.15 2.98
CA PRO A 111 6.15 -2.13 4.41
C PRO A 111 6.25 -0.70 4.96
N SER A 112 6.60 0.29 4.12
CA SER A 112 6.67 1.68 4.55
C SER A 112 5.30 2.23 4.95
N LEU A 113 4.20 1.73 4.37
CA LEU A 113 2.84 2.11 4.75
C LEU A 113 2.50 1.74 6.20
N ILE A 114 3.04 0.62 6.71
CA ILE A 114 2.81 0.14 8.08
C ILE A 114 3.31 1.15 9.12
N THR A 115 4.39 1.87 8.82
CA THR A 115 5.07 2.76 9.75
C THR A 115 4.18 3.88 10.27
N GLY A 116 3.23 4.33 9.45
CA GLY A 116 2.25 5.34 9.82
C GLY A 116 1.42 4.95 11.07
N ALA A 117 1.13 3.67 11.23
CA ALA A 117 0.33 3.20 12.36
C ALA A 117 1.07 3.25 13.70
N VAL A 118 2.40 3.16 13.70
CA VAL A 118 3.23 3.02 14.91
C VAL A 118 4.13 4.24 15.18
N ALA A 119 4.03 5.28 14.37
CA ALA A 119 4.84 6.48 14.46
C ALA A 119 4.86 7.07 15.89
N GLY A 120 6.04 7.51 16.30
CA GLY A 120 6.29 8.21 17.57
C GLY A 120 6.31 7.34 18.83
N ARG A 121 6.30 5.97 18.71
CA ARG A 121 6.37 5.08 19.88
C ARG A 121 7.02 3.72 19.66
N MET A 122 7.22 3.30 18.41
CA MET A 122 7.89 2.02 18.13
C MET A 122 9.39 2.20 18.01
N LYS A 123 10.16 1.29 18.61
CA LYS A 123 11.63 1.26 18.46
C LYS A 123 12.01 1.03 17.00
N PHE A 124 13.01 1.78 16.51
CA PHE A 124 13.50 1.62 15.15
C PHE A 124 14.01 0.19 14.90
N LYS A 125 14.80 -0.37 15.84
CA LYS A 125 15.23 -1.77 15.76
C LYS A 125 14.06 -2.76 15.65
N ALA A 126 12.98 -2.52 16.38
CA ALA A 126 11.83 -3.42 16.38
C ALA A 126 11.08 -3.39 15.05
N ILE A 127 10.82 -2.19 14.48
CA ILE A 127 10.13 -2.08 13.18
C ILE A 127 11.02 -2.61 12.05
N PHE A 128 12.33 -2.41 12.12
CA PHE A 128 13.26 -2.91 11.11
C PHE A 128 13.27 -4.46 11.06
N LEU A 129 13.39 -5.11 12.24
CA LEU A 129 13.30 -6.58 12.34
C LEU A 129 11.92 -7.10 11.96
N PHE A 130 10.86 -6.37 12.34
CA PHE A 130 9.49 -6.72 11.97
C PHE A 130 9.33 -6.72 10.45
N VAL A 131 9.74 -5.68 9.74
CA VAL A 131 9.62 -5.58 8.29
C VAL A 131 10.48 -6.64 7.59
N PHE A 132 11.68 -6.93 8.09
CA PHE A 132 12.49 -8.04 7.58
C PHE A 132 11.68 -9.35 7.58
N LEU A 133 11.07 -9.72 8.70
CA LEU A 133 10.26 -10.95 8.80
C LEU A 133 8.95 -10.87 8.02
N TRP A 134 8.29 -9.71 8.07
CA TRP A 134 6.97 -9.48 7.46
C TRP A 134 7.00 -9.66 5.94
N GLN A 135 8.10 -9.30 5.28
CA GLN A 135 8.25 -9.55 3.86
C GLN A 135 8.16 -11.05 3.53
N PHE A 136 8.79 -11.92 4.31
CA PHE A 136 8.76 -13.37 4.11
C PHE A 136 7.41 -13.98 4.50
N VAL A 137 6.79 -13.51 5.57
CA VAL A 137 5.60 -14.15 6.14
C VAL A 137 4.31 -13.61 5.51
N VAL A 138 4.30 -12.34 5.04
CA VAL A 138 3.11 -11.69 4.51
C VAL A 138 3.29 -11.26 3.06
N TYR A 139 4.31 -10.42 2.77
CA TYR A 139 4.37 -9.75 1.47
C TYR A 139 4.64 -10.72 0.31
N TYR A 140 5.68 -11.54 0.38
CA TYR A 140 6.01 -12.47 -0.70
C TYR A 140 4.91 -13.52 -0.93
N PRO A 141 4.32 -14.13 0.12
CA PRO A 141 3.15 -14.98 -0.06
C PRO A 141 1.96 -14.25 -0.70
N MET A 142 1.64 -13.04 -0.27
CA MET A 142 0.53 -12.25 -0.86
C MET A 142 0.79 -11.93 -2.33
N ALA A 143 2.00 -11.51 -2.69
CA ALA A 143 2.37 -11.24 -4.08
C ALA A 143 2.28 -12.51 -4.94
N HIS A 144 2.70 -13.67 -4.42
CA HIS A 144 2.56 -14.94 -5.10
C HIS A 144 1.10 -15.35 -5.28
N MET A 145 0.31 -15.31 -4.21
CA MET A 145 -1.10 -15.70 -4.25
C MET A 145 -1.92 -14.88 -5.25
N VAL A 146 -1.63 -13.58 -5.38
CA VAL A 146 -2.40 -12.65 -6.21
C VAL A 146 -1.83 -12.52 -7.62
N TRP A 147 -0.52 -12.38 -7.77
CA TRP A 147 0.13 -12.05 -9.04
C TRP A 147 1.04 -13.15 -9.56
N GLY A 148 1.55 -14.02 -8.68
CA GLY A 148 2.45 -15.12 -9.03
C GLY A 148 1.75 -16.39 -9.55
N GLY A 149 0.42 -16.35 -9.74
CA GLY A 149 -0.38 -17.50 -10.18
C GLY A 149 -0.86 -18.42 -9.04
N GLY A 150 -0.73 -17.97 -7.78
CA GLY A 150 -1.14 -18.73 -6.61
C GLY A 150 -2.65 -18.75 -6.37
N PHE A 151 -3.05 -19.14 -5.16
CA PHE A 151 -4.42 -19.49 -4.79
C PHE A 151 -5.46 -18.41 -5.14
N LEU A 152 -5.17 -17.12 -4.87
CA LEU A 152 -6.12 -16.05 -5.10
C LEU A 152 -6.34 -15.76 -6.59
N ALA A 153 -5.29 -15.86 -7.40
CA ALA A 153 -5.42 -15.80 -8.85
C ALA A 153 -6.21 -17.03 -9.41
N GLN A 154 -5.99 -18.21 -8.82
CA GLN A 154 -6.67 -19.45 -9.26
C GLN A 154 -8.17 -19.40 -9.02
N ILE A 155 -8.64 -18.84 -7.89
CA ILE A 155 -10.07 -18.64 -7.63
C ILE A 155 -10.68 -17.51 -8.47
N GLY A 156 -9.89 -16.83 -9.30
CA GLY A 156 -10.35 -15.80 -10.23
C GLY A 156 -10.49 -14.41 -9.62
N SER A 157 -9.92 -14.16 -8.45
CA SER A 157 -9.82 -12.78 -7.94
C SER A 157 -8.82 -11.98 -8.78
N ILE A 158 -9.07 -10.69 -8.90
CA ILE A 158 -8.24 -9.75 -9.63
C ILE A 158 -7.79 -8.60 -8.73
N ASP A 159 -6.56 -8.16 -8.95
CA ASP A 159 -5.97 -7.01 -8.25
C ASP A 159 -4.95 -6.36 -9.19
N PHE A 160 -5.35 -5.24 -9.81
CA PHE A 160 -4.58 -4.63 -10.88
C PHE A 160 -3.20 -4.16 -10.44
N ALA A 161 -3.15 -3.49 -9.30
CA ALA A 161 -1.91 -2.87 -8.83
C ALA A 161 -1.66 -2.98 -7.31
N GLY A 162 -2.47 -3.71 -6.53
CA GLY A 162 -2.13 -4.00 -5.14
C GLY A 162 -3.14 -3.57 -4.08
N GLY A 163 -4.44 -3.63 -4.40
CA GLY A 163 -5.48 -3.47 -3.37
C GLY A 163 -5.31 -4.43 -2.21
N ASN A 164 -5.10 -5.72 -2.50
CA ASN A 164 -4.82 -6.76 -1.52
C ASN A 164 -3.34 -6.75 -1.11
N VAL A 165 -2.45 -6.89 -2.09
CA VAL A 165 -1.01 -7.10 -1.85
C VAL A 165 -0.36 -5.95 -1.12
N VAL A 166 -0.74 -4.71 -1.43
CA VAL A 166 -0.13 -3.50 -0.87
C VAL A 166 -1.00 -2.90 0.23
N HIS A 167 -2.26 -2.56 -0.07
CA HIS A 167 -3.04 -1.68 0.81
C HIS A 167 -3.72 -2.42 1.95
N ILE A 168 -4.45 -3.50 1.69
CA ILE A 168 -5.11 -4.26 2.77
C ILE A 168 -4.07 -4.92 3.65
N SER A 169 -3.04 -5.56 3.07
CA SER A 169 -2.01 -6.27 3.83
C SER A 169 -1.26 -5.34 4.79
N SER A 170 -0.80 -4.18 4.31
CA SER A 170 -0.08 -3.21 5.14
C SER A 170 -0.98 -2.48 6.13
N GLY A 171 -2.19 -2.07 5.70
CA GLY A 171 -3.14 -1.38 6.56
C GLY A 171 -3.59 -2.24 7.74
N VAL A 172 -3.95 -3.50 7.49
CA VAL A 172 -4.35 -4.46 8.55
C VAL A 172 -3.16 -4.78 9.46
N SER A 173 -1.97 -5.00 8.90
CA SER A 173 -0.75 -5.21 9.71
C SER A 173 -0.46 -4.01 10.60
N GLY A 174 -0.62 -2.79 10.08
CA GLY A 174 -0.50 -1.55 10.83
C GLY A 174 -1.48 -1.47 12.00
N LEU A 175 -2.75 -1.84 11.77
CA LEU A 175 -3.76 -1.89 12.83
C LEU A 175 -3.38 -2.88 13.94
N VAL A 176 -2.99 -4.10 13.57
CA VAL A 176 -2.57 -5.12 14.55
C VAL A 176 -1.37 -4.64 15.37
N LEU A 177 -0.37 -4.05 14.73
CA LEU A 177 0.76 -3.45 15.43
C LEU A 177 0.34 -2.31 16.36
N ALA A 178 -0.53 -1.42 15.90
CA ALA A 178 -1.03 -0.29 16.70
C ALA A 178 -1.74 -0.76 17.97
N ILE A 179 -2.52 -1.84 17.87
CA ILE A 179 -3.20 -2.47 19.02
C ILE A 179 -2.17 -3.09 19.97
N LEU A 180 -1.22 -3.87 19.47
CA LEU A 180 -0.23 -4.59 20.27
C LEU A 180 0.77 -3.69 20.99
N ILE A 181 1.10 -2.53 20.41
CA ILE A 181 2.03 -1.56 21.01
C ILE A 181 1.33 -0.60 21.98
N GLY A 182 0.01 -0.44 21.86
CA GLY A 182 -0.82 0.44 22.67
C GLY A 182 -0.81 1.91 22.25
N LYS A 183 -1.59 2.73 22.96
CA LYS A 183 -1.75 4.17 22.65
C LYS A 183 -0.50 4.98 22.98
N ARG A 184 -0.26 6.05 22.22
CA ARG A 184 0.77 7.06 22.53
C ARG A 184 0.47 7.74 23.86
N LYS A 185 1.51 8.10 24.59
CA LYS A 185 1.39 8.82 25.86
C LYS A 185 0.79 10.20 25.65
N GLY A 186 -0.20 10.53 26.47
CA GLY A 186 -0.83 11.86 26.46
C GLY A 186 -1.72 12.18 25.25
N ILE A 187 -2.02 11.20 24.39
CA ILE A 187 -2.89 11.40 23.22
C ILE A 187 -4.30 11.91 23.60
N GLU A 188 -4.80 11.49 24.76
CA GLU A 188 -6.13 11.91 25.25
C GLU A 188 -6.19 13.38 25.66
N LYS A 189 -5.02 13.99 25.93
CA LYS A 189 -4.87 15.38 26.40
C LYS A 189 -4.41 16.36 25.33
N ARG A 190 -4.02 15.88 24.15
CA ARG A 190 -3.44 16.72 23.08
C ARG A 190 -4.08 16.36 21.75
N SER A 191 -4.61 17.36 21.05
CA SER A 191 -4.83 17.23 19.60
C SER A 191 -3.46 17.08 18.93
N VAL A 192 -3.27 15.98 18.20
CA VAL A 192 -2.05 15.79 17.40
C VAL A 192 -2.16 16.72 16.20
N VAL A 193 -1.47 17.85 16.26
CA VAL A 193 -1.40 18.80 15.15
C VAL A 193 -0.27 18.37 14.22
N PRO A 194 -0.50 18.26 12.91
CA PRO A 194 0.55 18.02 11.92
C PRO A 194 1.69 19.02 12.07
N HIS A 195 2.93 18.54 12.07
CA HIS A 195 4.10 19.38 12.24
C HIS A 195 4.33 20.32 11.06
N ASN A 196 4.16 19.82 9.82
CA ASN A 196 4.52 20.55 8.61
C ASN A 196 3.56 20.23 7.47
N ILE A 197 2.51 21.05 7.34
CA ILE A 197 1.51 20.88 6.28
C ILE A 197 2.13 21.03 4.87
N PRO A 198 3.08 21.95 4.57
CA PRO A 198 3.80 21.93 3.29
C PRO A 198 4.46 20.59 2.96
N PHE A 199 5.04 19.87 3.93
CA PHE A 199 5.57 18.53 3.72
C PHE A 199 4.46 17.52 3.40
N VAL A 200 3.30 17.64 4.01
CA VAL A 200 2.13 16.82 3.68
C VAL A 200 1.75 17.01 2.21
N VAL A 201 1.66 18.25 1.74
CA VAL A 201 1.33 18.59 0.33
C VAL A 201 2.40 18.04 -0.62
N LEU A 202 3.68 18.27 -0.31
CA LEU A 202 4.79 17.74 -1.11
C LEU A 202 4.73 16.21 -1.20
N GLY A 203 4.56 15.54 -0.06
CA GLY A 203 4.46 14.08 0.01
C GLY A 203 3.32 13.53 -0.82
N VAL A 204 2.12 14.12 -0.69
CA VAL A 204 0.95 13.71 -1.50
C VAL A 204 1.17 13.96 -2.99
N SER A 205 1.79 15.09 -3.35
CA SER A 205 2.10 15.39 -4.75
C SER A 205 3.04 14.34 -5.36
N LEU A 206 4.09 13.93 -4.63
CA LEU A 206 5.00 12.88 -5.06
C LEU A 206 4.32 11.51 -5.11
N LEU A 207 3.44 11.20 -4.13
CA LEU A 207 2.65 9.97 -4.13
C LEU A 207 1.69 9.92 -5.33
N TRP A 208 0.94 10.99 -5.59
CA TRP A 208 0.00 11.04 -6.72
C TRP A 208 0.73 10.90 -8.06
N PHE A 209 1.81 11.66 -8.24
CA PHE A 209 2.66 11.56 -9.41
C PHE A 209 3.20 10.13 -9.61
N GLY A 210 3.73 9.52 -8.54
CA GLY A 210 4.23 8.15 -8.58
C GLY A 210 3.14 7.11 -8.86
N TRP A 211 1.90 7.40 -8.45
CA TRP A 211 0.77 6.49 -8.64
C TRP A 211 0.36 6.32 -10.11
N PHE A 212 0.71 7.26 -10.96
CA PHE A 212 0.57 7.07 -12.39
C PHE A 212 1.45 5.92 -12.89
N GLY A 213 2.70 5.85 -12.43
CA GLY A 213 3.57 4.69 -12.68
C GLY A 213 3.08 3.43 -11.98
N PHE A 214 2.57 3.56 -10.75
CA PHE A 214 2.08 2.44 -9.96
C PHE A 214 0.91 1.71 -10.64
N ASN A 215 -0.13 2.45 -11.05
CA ASN A 215 -1.30 1.87 -11.68
C ASN A 215 -1.13 1.68 -13.20
N ALA A 216 -0.73 2.70 -13.96
CA ALA A 216 -0.58 2.54 -15.40
C ALA A 216 0.57 1.57 -15.75
N GLY A 217 1.65 1.56 -14.99
CA GLY A 217 2.74 0.58 -15.14
C GLY A 217 2.31 -0.87 -14.94
N SER A 218 1.27 -1.12 -14.15
CA SER A 218 0.72 -2.46 -13.95
C SER A 218 0.02 -3.06 -15.19
N ALA A 219 -0.17 -2.26 -16.25
CA ALA A 219 -0.53 -2.76 -17.57
C ALA A 219 0.62 -3.52 -18.25
N LEU A 220 1.87 -3.33 -17.81
CA LEU A 220 3.10 -3.92 -18.35
C LEU A 220 3.39 -3.59 -19.81
N ALA A 221 2.69 -2.62 -20.38
CA ALA A 221 2.85 -2.12 -21.75
C ALA A 221 2.40 -0.65 -21.84
N ALA A 222 2.97 0.10 -22.79
CA ALA A 222 2.57 1.46 -23.13
C ALA A 222 1.39 1.44 -24.12
N ASP A 223 0.23 0.99 -23.68
CA ASP A 223 -0.93 0.70 -24.49
C ASP A 223 -2.21 1.42 -24.00
N GLY A 224 -3.35 1.06 -24.61
CA GLY A 224 -4.66 1.58 -24.24
C GLY A 224 -5.07 1.25 -22.80
N LEU A 225 -4.63 0.11 -22.25
CA LEU A 225 -4.90 -0.28 -20.86
C LEU A 225 -4.14 0.61 -19.88
N ALA A 226 -2.88 0.95 -20.19
CA ALA A 226 -2.11 1.89 -19.37
C ALA A 226 -2.74 3.28 -19.33
N LEU A 227 -3.22 3.80 -20.49
CA LEU A 227 -3.94 5.08 -20.57
C LEU A 227 -5.27 5.03 -19.80
N HIS A 228 -5.98 3.91 -19.89
CA HIS A 228 -7.21 3.68 -19.13
C HIS A 228 -6.95 3.71 -17.62
N ALA A 229 -5.96 2.96 -17.14
CA ALA A 229 -5.58 2.92 -15.73
C ALA A 229 -5.08 4.28 -15.21
N PHE A 230 -4.35 5.05 -16.04
CA PHE A 230 -3.97 6.42 -15.71
C PHE A 230 -5.22 7.31 -15.51
N THR A 231 -6.19 7.22 -16.43
CA THR A 231 -7.43 8.04 -16.40
C THR A 231 -8.26 7.71 -15.16
N THR A 232 -8.53 6.43 -14.89
CA THR A 232 -9.31 6.00 -13.72
C THR A 232 -8.64 6.37 -12.41
N THR A 233 -7.31 6.29 -12.36
CA THR A 233 -6.49 6.67 -11.20
C THR A 233 -6.65 8.15 -10.87
N ASN A 234 -6.44 9.02 -11.86
CA ASN A 234 -6.57 10.46 -11.66
C ASN A 234 -8.00 10.86 -11.29
N THR A 235 -8.99 10.27 -11.96
CA THR A 235 -10.42 10.57 -11.73
C THR A 235 -10.83 10.20 -10.30
N SER A 236 -10.50 9.00 -9.86
CA SER A 236 -10.84 8.54 -8.49
C SER A 236 -10.19 9.44 -7.43
N ALA A 237 -8.90 9.76 -7.58
CA ALA A 237 -8.19 10.61 -6.64
C ALA A 237 -8.80 12.02 -6.55
N ALA A 238 -9.10 12.63 -7.70
CA ALA A 238 -9.72 13.95 -7.76
C ALA A 238 -11.11 13.97 -7.13
N CYS A 239 -11.96 12.96 -7.43
CA CYS A 239 -13.29 12.83 -6.84
C CYS A 239 -13.21 12.62 -5.31
N ALA A 240 -12.29 11.80 -4.83
CA ALA A 240 -12.11 11.58 -3.41
C ALA A 240 -11.62 12.83 -2.67
N MET A 241 -10.67 13.57 -3.26
CA MET A 241 -10.22 14.85 -2.73
C MET A 241 -11.39 15.84 -2.58
N LEU A 242 -12.17 16.05 -3.63
CA LEU A 242 -13.33 16.95 -3.60
C LEU A 242 -14.40 16.48 -2.61
N SER A 243 -14.68 15.17 -2.56
CA SER A 243 -15.63 14.58 -1.63
C SER A 243 -15.19 14.81 -0.18
N TRP A 244 -13.90 14.63 0.15
CA TRP A 244 -13.40 14.92 1.50
C TRP A 244 -13.50 16.41 1.85
N MET A 245 -13.15 17.31 0.93
CA MET A 245 -13.30 18.75 1.13
C MET A 245 -14.76 19.15 1.41
N ILE A 246 -15.72 18.51 0.73
CA ILE A 246 -17.17 18.72 0.98
C ILE A 246 -17.53 18.25 2.40
N ILE A 247 -17.02 17.10 2.84
CA ILE A 247 -17.24 16.59 4.22
C ILE A 247 -16.67 17.59 5.24
N ASP A 248 -15.46 18.10 5.04
CA ASP A 248 -14.86 19.11 5.90
C ASP A 248 -15.73 20.36 6.00
N ILE A 249 -16.25 20.86 4.88
CA ILE A 249 -17.14 22.04 4.84
C ILE A 249 -18.43 21.78 5.64
N ILE A 250 -19.04 20.62 5.45
CA ILE A 250 -20.29 20.25 6.14
C ILE A 250 -20.08 20.11 7.66
N LYS A 251 -18.93 19.56 8.07
CA LYS A 251 -18.61 19.28 9.49
C LYS A 251 -17.93 20.44 10.21
N GLY A 252 -17.01 21.12 9.57
CA GLY A 252 -16.16 22.14 10.16
C GLY A 252 -16.29 23.54 9.54
N GLY A 253 -17.13 23.71 8.52
CA GLY A 253 -17.36 24.98 7.82
C GLY A 253 -16.26 25.42 6.87
N LYS A 254 -15.11 24.75 6.83
CA LYS A 254 -13.98 25.08 5.95
C LYS A 254 -13.26 23.81 5.49
N PRO A 255 -12.84 23.72 4.21
CA PRO A 255 -11.99 22.64 3.76
C PRO A 255 -10.58 22.77 4.37
N THR A 256 -9.95 21.65 4.69
CA THR A 256 -8.60 21.62 5.22
C THR A 256 -7.62 21.09 4.18
N VAL A 257 -6.38 21.58 4.20
CA VAL A 257 -5.32 21.09 3.30
C VAL A 257 -5.00 19.63 3.59
N VAL A 258 -4.93 19.25 4.88
CA VAL A 258 -4.69 17.87 5.29
C VAL A 258 -5.84 16.97 4.85
N GLY A 259 -7.10 17.41 4.99
CA GLY A 259 -8.27 16.66 4.53
C GLY A 259 -8.26 16.46 3.01
N ALA A 260 -7.99 17.51 2.23
CA ALA A 260 -7.85 17.41 0.78
C ALA A 260 -6.74 16.42 0.38
N CYS A 261 -5.57 16.49 1.02
CA CYS A 261 -4.45 15.57 0.80
C CYS A 261 -4.84 14.12 1.15
N THR A 262 -5.48 13.90 2.30
CA THR A 262 -5.97 12.58 2.71
C THR A 262 -6.98 12.04 1.71
N GLY A 263 -7.95 12.87 1.30
CA GLY A 263 -8.93 12.53 0.27
C GLY A 263 -8.27 12.06 -1.04
N GLY A 264 -7.27 12.80 -1.51
CA GLY A 264 -6.51 12.40 -2.71
C GLY A 264 -5.86 11.01 -2.55
N VAL A 265 -5.16 10.78 -1.44
CA VAL A 265 -4.48 9.50 -1.18
C VAL A 265 -5.46 8.35 -1.10
N ILE A 266 -6.58 8.47 -0.38
CA ILE A 266 -7.56 7.37 -0.28
C ILE A 266 -8.26 7.07 -1.60
N GLY A 267 -8.42 8.08 -2.47
CA GLY A 267 -8.94 7.89 -3.83
C GLY A 267 -7.98 7.09 -4.71
N LEU A 268 -6.67 7.32 -4.58
CA LEU A 268 -5.61 6.54 -5.22
C LEU A 268 -5.61 5.09 -4.72
N VAL A 269 -5.73 4.89 -3.40
CA VAL A 269 -5.83 3.57 -2.78
C VAL A 269 -7.06 2.80 -3.29
N ALA A 270 -8.23 3.43 -3.28
CA ALA A 270 -9.50 2.76 -3.63
C ALA A 270 -9.58 2.31 -5.08
N ILE A 271 -8.96 3.05 -6.01
CA ILE A 271 -8.98 2.66 -7.42
C ILE A 271 -7.93 1.60 -7.76
N THR A 272 -6.88 1.47 -6.94
CA THR A 272 -5.71 0.62 -7.23
C THR A 272 -6.06 -0.81 -7.65
N PRO A 273 -6.96 -1.57 -6.99
CA PRO A 273 -7.29 -2.93 -7.43
C PRO A 273 -8.09 -2.97 -8.74
N GLY A 274 -8.82 -1.91 -9.06
CA GLY A 274 -9.73 -1.84 -10.21
C GLY A 274 -9.26 -0.97 -11.37
N ALA A 275 -8.13 -0.26 -11.25
CA ALA A 275 -7.73 0.80 -12.19
C ALA A 275 -7.74 0.39 -13.67
N GLY A 276 -7.31 -0.82 -13.98
CA GLY A 276 -7.32 -1.40 -15.33
C GLY A 276 -8.47 -2.37 -15.59
N PHE A 277 -9.51 -2.40 -14.75
CA PHE A 277 -10.65 -3.30 -14.90
C PHE A 277 -12.01 -2.60 -14.92
N VAL A 278 -12.16 -1.46 -14.23
CA VAL A 278 -13.44 -0.79 -14.10
C VAL A 278 -13.64 0.30 -15.17
N PRO A 279 -14.84 0.55 -15.66
CA PRO A 279 -15.09 1.65 -16.60
C PRO A 279 -14.80 3.01 -15.96
N ILE A 280 -14.45 4.00 -16.79
CA ILE A 280 -14.06 5.34 -16.30
C ILE A 280 -15.16 5.96 -15.41
N TRP A 281 -16.44 5.80 -15.77
CA TRP A 281 -17.53 6.32 -14.95
C TRP A 281 -17.56 5.71 -13.52
N ALA A 282 -17.16 4.45 -13.37
CA ALA A 282 -17.12 3.82 -12.05
C ALA A 282 -16.03 4.43 -11.15
N SER A 283 -14.95 4.95 -11.72
CA SER A 283 -13.90 5.63 -10.93
C SER A 283 -14.40 6.90 -10.23
N PHE A 284 -15.42 7.58 -10.78
CA PHE A 284 -16.10 8.70 -10.10
C PHE A 284 -16.83 8.21 -8.84
N ILE A 285 -17.54 7.08 -8.93
CA ILE A 285 -18.26 6.49 -7.82
C ILE A 285 -17.29 6.00 -6.75
N ILE A 286 -16.24 5.26 -7.16
CA ILE A 286 -15.23 4.70 -6.28
C ILE A 286 -14.55 5.80 -5.47
N GLY A 287 -14.09 6.85 -6.15
CA GLY A 287 -13.43 7.99 -5.50
C GLY A 287 -14.37 8.81 -4.62
N THR A 288 -15.59 9.08 -5.07
CA THR A 288 -16.54 9.86 -4.28
C THR A 288 -16.93 9.14 -2.99
N LEU A 289 -17.16 7.82 -3.05
CA LEU A 289 -17.64 7.04 -1.90
C LEU A 289 -16.54 6.67 -0.91
N VAL A 290 -15.28 6.55 -1.32
CA VAL A 290 -14.21 6.21 -0.38
C VAL A 290 -14.03 7.27 0.71
N SER A 291 -14.24 8.55 0.40
CA SER A 291 -14.08 9.63 1.39
C SER A 291 -15.04 9.54 2.55
N PRO A 292 -16.37 9.43 2.39
CA PRO A 292 -17.27 9.23 3.51
C PRO A 292 -17.03 7.90 4.25
N ILE A 293 -16.63 6.83 3.55
CA ILE A 293 -16.32 5.54 4.16
C ILE A 293 -15.12 5.67 5.11
N CYS A 294 -13.99 6.20 4.61
CA CYS A 294 -12.79 6.39 5.42
C CYS A 294 -13.00 7.46 6.50
N TYR A 295 -13.69 8.54 6.20
CA TYR A 295 -14.03 9.56 7.19
C TYR A 295 -14.84 8.96 8.36
N PHE A 296 -15.84 8.12 8.08
CA PHE A 296 -16.58 7.39 9.10
C PHE A 296 -15.67 6.47 9.92
N ALA A 297 -14.77 5.74 9.27
CA ALA A 297 -13.82 4.86 9.95
C ALA A 297 -12.90 5.65 10.91
N LEU A 298 -12.40 6.81 10.49
CA LEU A 298 -11.50 7.63 11.29
C LEU A 298 -12.20 8.43 12.39
N SER A 299 -13.38 8.98 12.11
CA SER A 299 -14.08 9.86 13.04
C SER A 299 -15.02 9.12 14.01
N VAL A 300 -15.47 7.91 13.67
CA VAL A 300 -16.43 7.13 14.47
C VAL A 300 -15.83 5.80 14.95
N LEU A 301 -15.30 4.96 14.04
CA LEU A 301 -14.84 3.63 14.42
C LEU A 301 -13.54 3.69 15.23
N LYS A 302 -12.55 4.48 14.81
CA LYS A 302 -11.29 4.62 15.52
C LYS A 302 -11.48 5.08 16.97
N PRO A 303 -12.22 6.16 17.29
CA PRO A 303 -12.52 6.53 18.68
C PRO A 303 -13.33 5.48 19.42
N LYS A 304 -14.35 4.86 18.78
CA LYS A 304 -15.22 3.86 19.41
C LYS A 304 -14.44 2.62 19.85
N PHE A 305 -13.53 2.12 19.03
CA PHE A 305 -12.69 0.96 19.36
C PHE A 305 -11.43 1.33 20.13
N GLY A 306 -11.09 2.61 20.20
CA GLY A 306 -10.03 3.14 21.03
C GLY A 306 -8.62 2.71 20.65
N TYR A 307 -8.37 2.31 19.42
CA TYR A 307 -7.00 2.04 18.94
C TYR A 307 -6.30 3.33 18.48
N ASP A 308 -4.98 3.36 18.62
CA ASP A 308 -4.15 4.51 18.20
C ASP A 308 -3.35 4.16 16.95
N ASP A 309 -3.99 4.24 15.79
CA ASP A 309 -3.34 4.26 14.47
C ASP A 309 -2.83 5.69 14.24
N ALA A 310 -1.51 5.89 14.39
CA ALA A 310 -0.94 7.22 14.62
C ALA A 310 -1.14 8.20 13.48
N LEU A 311 -1.02 7.75 12.23
CA LEU A 311 -1.15 8.55 11.01
C LEU A 311 -2.23 7.99 10.08
N ASP A 312 -3.22 7.31 10.64
CA ASP A 312 -4.39 6.79 9.93
C ASP A 312 -4.09 5.77 8.80
N ALA A 313 -3.00 5.00 8.96
CA ALA A 313 -2.56 4.04 7.96
C ALA A 313 -3.62 2.95 7.67
N PHE A 314 -4.26 2.40 8.70
CA PHE A 314 -5.37 1.44 8.52
C PHE A 314 -6.60 2.10 7.91
N GLY A 315 -6.95 3.31 8.38
CA GLY A 315 -8.09 4.06 7.86
C GLY A 315 -7.96 4.35 6.36
N CYS A 316 -6.76 4.74 5.91
CA CYS A 316 -6.49 5.04 4.52
C CYS A 316 -6.30 3.77 3.67
N HIS A 317 -5.36 2.89 4.08
CA HIS A 317 -4.95 1.74 3.26
C HIS A 317 -5.82 0.51 3.52
N GLY A 318 -6.11 0.16 4.78
CA GLY A 318 -6.95 -0.99 5.11
C GLY A 318 -8.38 -0.80 4.63
N ILE A 319 -9.06 0.24 5.11
CA ILE A 319 -10.47 0.51 4.76
C ILE A 319 -10.60 0.93 3.29
N GLY A 320 -9.72 1.82 2.80
CA GLY A 320 -9.71 2.24 1.40
C GLY A 320 -9.46 1.08 0.44
N GLY A 321 -8.54 0.17 0.78
CA GLY A 321 -8.25 -1.04 0.00
C GLY A 321 -9.40 -2.04 0.00
N ILE A 322 -10.06 -2.27 1.15
CA ILE A 322 -11.26 -3.11 1.25
C ILE A 322 -12.38 -2.56 0.36
N TRP A 323 -12.66 -1.26 0.44
CA TRP A 323 -13.63 -0.63 -0.46
C TRP A 323 -13.23 -0.79 -1.92
N GLY A 324 -11.96 -0.56 -2.27
CA GLY A 324 -11.45 -0.74 -3.63
C GLY A 324 -11.64 -2.17 -4.16
N GLY A 325 -11.31 -3.18 -3.36
CA GLY A 325 -11.51 -4.59 -3.72
C GLY A 325 -12.99 -4.95 -3.93
N ILE A 326 -13.88 -4.46 -3.04
CA ILE A 326 -15.33 -4.60 -3.20
C ILE A 326 -15.80 -3.92 -4.49
N ALA A 327 -15.37 -2.67 -4.71
CA ALA A 327 -15.76 -1.90 -5.89
C ALA A 327 -15.25 -2.54 -7.19
N THR A 328 -14.07 -3.16 -7.18
CA THR A 328 -13.57 -3.95 -8.31
C THR A 328 -14.51 -5.12 -8.62
N GLY A 329 -14.95 -5.85 -7.59
CA GLY A 329 -15.94 -6.92 -7.75
C GLY A 329 -17.32 -6.46 -8.21
N LEU A 330 -17.67 -5.20 -7.97
CA LEU A 330 -18.92 -4.60 -8.45
C LEU A 330 -18.83 -4.15 -9.90
N PHE A 331 -17.73 -3.50 -10.32
CA PHE A 331 -17.67 -2.69 -11.53
C PHE A 331 -16.69 -3.18 -12.60
N ALA A 332 -15.90 -4.23 -12.37
CA ALA A 332 -14.97 -4.72 -13.38
C ALA A 332 -15.68 -5.26 -14.63
N GLN A 333 -15.02 -5.12 -15.79
CA GLN A 333 -15.50 -5.62 -17.07
C GLN A 333 -14.39 -6.35 -17.84
N THR A 334 -14.70 -7.53 -18.31
CA THR A 334 -13.83 -8.35 -19.18
C THR A 334 -13.51 -7.68 -20.51
N SER A 335 -14.39 -6.81 -20.99
CA SER A 335 -14.18 -6.01 -22.20
C SER A 335 -13.11 -4.91 -22.05
N ILE A 336 -12.81 -4.48 -20.82
CA ILE A 336 -11.72 -3.53 -20.51
C ILE A 336 -10.41 -4.27 -20.39
N ASN A 337 -10.42 -5.39 -19.61
CA ASN A 337 -9.23 -6.19 -19.42
C ASN A 337 -9.63 -7.70 -19.38
N PRO A 338 -9.26 -8.45 -20.42
CA PRO A 338 -9.63 -9.86 -20.56
C PRO A 338 -8.93 -10.80 -19.57
N VAL A 339 -8.02 -10.32 -18.73
CA VAL A 339 -7.46 -11.09 -17.60
C VAL A 339 -8.55 -11.43 -16.57
N ALA A 340 -9.58 -10.58 -16.43
CA ALA A 340 -10.74 -10.89 -15.63
C ALA A 340 -11.54 -12.03 -16.25
N LYS A 341 -11.87 -13.07 -15.44
CA LYS A 341 -12.65 -14.22 -15.91
C LYS A 341 -14.15 -13.90 -16.02
N TRP A 342 -14.63 -12.95 -15.25
CA TRP A 342 -16.04 -12.58 -15.13
C TRP A 342 -16.19 -11.06 -15.02
N ASP A 343 -17.34 -10.58 -15.44
CA ASP A 343 -17.74 -9.20 -15.19
C ASP A 343 -18.14 -8.97 -13.73
N GLY A 344 -18.23 -7.72 -13.32
CA GLY A 344 -18.64 -7.37 -11.97
C GLY A 344 -20.15 -7.54 -11.74
N LEU A 345 -20.53 -7.56 -10.46
CA LEU A 345 -21.93 -7.80 -10.04
C LEU A 345 -22.94 -6.84 -10.67
N VAL A 346 -22.58 -5.59 -10.94
CA VAL A 346 -23.46 -4.59 -11.59
C VAL A 346 -23.79 -4.99 -13.03
N PHE A 347 -22.98 -5.82 -13.66
CA PHE A 347 -23.20 -6.34 -15.02
C PHE A 347 -23.84 -7.74 -15.04
N GLY A 348 -24.32 -8.21 -13.88
CA GLY A 348 -25.13 -9.41 -13.76
C GLY A 348 -24.34 -10.68 -13.42
N ASP A 349 -23.02 -10.60 -13.15
CA ASP A 349 -22.21 -11.75 -12.72
C ASP A 349 -21.73 -11.60 -11.28
N TYR A 350 -22.06 -12.56 -10.43
CA TYR A 350 -21.67 -12.54 -9.02
C TYR A 350 -20.34 -13.24 -8.71
N HIS A 351 -19.78 -14.02 -9.65
CA HIS A 351 -18.61 -14.85 -9.40
C HIS A 351 -17.38 -14.02 -9.04
N LEU A 352 -17.14 -12.93 -9.80
CA LEU A 352 -16.03 -12.03 -9.49
C LEU A 352 -16.21 -11.37 -8.12
N PHE A 353 -17.41 -10.92 -7.80
CA PHE A 353 -17.70 -10.29 -6.51
C PHE A 353 -17.39 -11.23 -5.35
N VAL A 354 -17.80 -12.49 -5.44
CA VAL A 354 -17.50 -13.53 -4.44
C VAL A 354 -16.01 -13.78 -4.35
N ALA A 355 -15.30 -13.91 -5.48
CA ALA A 355 -13.85 -14.09 -5.51
C ALA A 355 -13.11 -12.91 -4.84
N GLN A 356 -13.56 -11.67 -5.08
CA GLN A 356 -12.99 -10.47 -4.45
C GLN A 356 -13.22 -10.45 -2.93
N VAL A 357 -14.43 -10.77 -2.47
CA VAL A 357 -14.73 -10.84 -1.02
C VAL A 357 -13.88 -11.92 -0.34
N LEU A 358 -13.76 -13.11 -0.94
CA LEU A 358 -12.88 -14.17 -0.43
C LEU A 358 -11.42 -13.73 -0.38
N SER A 359 -10.95 -13.07 -1.44
CA SER A 359 -9.57 -12.55 -1.52
C SER A 359 -9.29 -11.51 -0.40
N ILE A 360 -10.21 -10.60 -0.15
CA ILE A 360 -10.13 -9.63 0.95
C ILE A 360 -10.03 -10.34 2.30
N LEU A 361 -10.90 -11.33 2.55
CA LEU A 361 -10.91 -12.07 3.81
C LEU A 361 -9.62 -12.86 4.03
N VAL A 362 -9.10 -13.51 2.99
CA VAL A 362 -7.81 -14.23 3.03
C VAL A 362 -6.68 -13.24 3.31
N THR A 363 -6.65 -12.10 2.63
CA THR A 363 -5.64 -11.06 2.85
C THR A 363 -5.65 -10.54 4.29
N ILE A 364 -6.83 -10.27 4.85
CA ILE A 364 -6.97 -9.87 6.26
C ILE A 364 -6.44 -10.96 7.18
N ALA A 365 -6.79 -12.22 6.95
CA ALA A 365 -6.33 -13.33 7.76
C ALA A 365 -4.80 -13.49 7.71
N VAL A 366 -4.20 -13.45 6.53
CA VAL A 366 -2.74 -13.53 6.33
C VAL A 366 -2.04 -12.36 7.00
N ALA A 367 -2.55 -11.13 6.87
CA ALA A 367 -1.98 -9.94 7.48
C ALA A 367 -2.05 -10.01 9.01
N VAL A 368 -3.19 -10.43 9.59
CA VAL A 368 -3.34 -10.57 11.05
C VAL A 368 -2.42 -11.65 11.59
N VAL A 369 -2.53 -12.87 11.07
CA VAL A 369 -1.75 -14.02 11.56
C VAL A 369 -0.26 -13.80 11.34
N GLY A 370 0.13 -13.36 10.15
CA GLY A 370 1.53 -13.06 9.83
C GLY A 370 2.12 -11.97 10.71
N THR A 371 1.37 -10.91 10.99
CA THR A 371 1.81 -9.85 11.91
C THR A 371 2.00 -10.38 13.33
N LEU A 372 1.08 -11.21 13.83
CA LEU A 372 1.21 -11.82 15.16
C LEU A 372 2.45 -12.72 15.26
N ILE A 373 2.72 -13.52 14.23
CA ILE A 373 3.93 -14.37 14.16
C ILE A 373 5.18 -13.49 14.18
N CYS A 374 5.26 -12.48 13.29
CA CYS A 374 6.41 -11.58 13.23
C CYS A 374 6.65 -10.86 14.56
N VAL A 375 5.60 -10.33 15.20
CA VAL A 375 5.69 -9.68 16.51
C VAL A 375 6.15 -10.67 17.59
N GLY A 376 5.65 -11.91 17.59
CA GLY A 376 6.10 -12.95 18.49
C GLY A 376 7.61 -13.18 18.41
N ILE A 377 8.14 -13.28 17.17
CA ILE A 377 9.57 -13.45 16.92
C ILE A 377 10.37 -12.20 17.35
N VAL A 378 9.92 -10.99 16.93
CA VAL A 378 10.63 -9.74 17.27
C VAL A 378 10.76 -9.54 18.78
N ARG A 379 9.73 -9.91 19.55
CA ARG A 379 9.76 -9.82 21.03
C ARG A 379 10.82 -10.69 21.71
N LEU A 380 11.34 -11.70 21.01
CA LEU A 380 12.48 -12.50 21.51
C LEU A 380 13.80 -11.70 21.47
N PHE A 381 13.90 -10.67 20.60
CA PHE A 381 15.12 -9.92 20.37
C PHE A 381 15.08 -8.48 20.91
N THR A 382 13.88 -7.89 21.03
CA THR A 382 13.72 -6.50 21.49
C THR A 382 12.29 -6.20 21.94
N LYS A 383 12.13 -5.19 22.81
CA LYS A 383 10.81 -4.61 23.11
C LYS A 383 10.30 -3.86 21.89
N LEU A 384 8.99 -3.92 21.61
CA LEU A 384 8.39 -3.19 20.48
C LEU A 384 8.40 -1.69 20.70
N ARG A 385 8.05 -1.25 21.92
CA ARG A 385 7.88 0.17 22.27
C ARG A 385 9.14 0.72 22.92
N VAL A 386 9.43 1.98 22.64
CA VAL A 386 10.43 2.76 23.37
C VAL A 386 10.00 2.95 24.83
N ASP A 387 10.94 3.32 25.71
CA ASP A 387 10.59 3.70 27.08
C ASP A 387 9.87 5.08 27.11
N GLU A 388 9.30 5.40 28.26
CA GLU A 388 8.48 6.60 28.43
C GLU A 388 9.31 7.90 28.27
N ASN A 389 10.56 7.87 28.68
CA ASN A 389 11.44 9.03 28.55
C ASN A 389 11.73 9.31 27.06
N SER A 390 12.10 8.30 26.30
CA SER A 390 12.33 8.38 24.85
C SER A 390 11.09 8.88 24.12
N GLU A 391 9.89 8.42 24.48
CA GLU A 391 8.64 8.89 23.88
C GLU A 391 8.34 10.37 24.22
N ASN A 392 8.72 10.82 25.42
CA ASN A 392 8.54 12.21 25.84
C ASN A 392 9.55 13.17 25.19
N VAL A 393 10.82 12.79 25.14
CA VAL A 393 11.90 13.56 24.46
C VAL A 393 11.64 13.62 22.95
N GLY A 394 11.38 12.49 22.35
CA GLY A 394 11.18 12.31 20.91
C GLY A 394 12.11 11.24 20.34
N LEU A 395 11.67 10.60 19.27
CA LEU A 395 12.37 9.48 18.67
C LEU A 395 13.51 9.93 17.73
N ASP A 396 13.48 11.17 17.26
CA ASP A 396 14.56 11.72 16.44
C ASP A 396 15.87 11.73 17.23
N ASP A 397 15.86 12.31 18.41
CA ASP A 397 17.03 12.33 19.30
C ASP A 397 17.31 10.96 19.93
N SER A 398 16.29 10.32 20.51
CA SER A 398 16.50 9.09 21.30
C SER A 398 16.86 7.84 20.49
N GLU A 399 16.47 7.75 19.23
CA GLU A 399 16.75 6.58 18.36
C GLU A 399 17.84 6.88 17.31
N HIS A 400 18.06 8.15 16.94
CA HIS A 400 18.99 8.55 15.86
C HIS A 400 20.04 9.60 16.28
N GLY A 401 19.84 10.29 17.41
CA GLY A 401 20.75 11.38 17.83
C GLY A 401 20.69 12.61 16.93
N GLU A 402 19.56 12.81 16.25
CA GLU A 402 19.34 13.91 15.29
C GLU A 402 18.07 14.68 15.67
N CYS A 403 17.97 15.93 15.24
CA CYS A 403 16.81 16.80 15.47
C CYS A 403 16.39 17.51 14.17
N ALA A 404 15.06 17.57 13.88
CA ALA A 404 14.48 18.30 12.75
C ALA A 404 14.24 19.78 13.06
#